data_c337a7acdcf64328109462a0e21fe91f
#
_entry.id   c337a7acdcf64328109462a0e21fe91f
#
_cell.length_a   1.000
_cell.length_b   1.000
_cell.length_c   1.000
_cell.angle_alpha   90.00
_cell.angle_beta   90.00
_cell.angle_gamma   90.00
#
_symmetry.space_group_name_H-M   'P 1'
#
loop_
_entity.id
_entity.type
_entity.pdbx_description
1 polymer ?
#
loop_
_entity_poly.entity_id
_entity_poly.type
_entity_poly.pdbx_seq_one_letter_code
_entity_poly.pdbx_strand_id
1 'polypeptide(L)'
;MIEGFYGQPWTFAERVDALRFLADVGMNAYVYAPKDDPRHREAWREPYEREQLAEFGRLAAVGREVGVRVGFAISPGLDLDPRSSEDLDALVRKVATMADLGWTWILLAFDDIPARPGAAAEQAAVAAHILEALTEGAVGAELTLVPTEYVGTRPSPYLRELGAALDPRIGVMWTGPTVCSPRITAVDATEWSGALGGRPPLVWDNVPVNDGSMASSLHLGPYRGRDASLGSSVAGILLNPMNQALCSRIMIAAAAEYATAPDRYDPDAAWCRAVERVADGRTWLAPIAAGMADSPMVDPQDLPMARTLDRAARGQEDAWSELGVAVRELRDAGRAARSAAEAGDPLAVELAPWCDAIERETTAAIAALRLRAVLRADAVDATVALQHAVGTAWAWSAARRGADRTVLGPRSTVHPAIVQLADGRPAFDVTTGLRFDANVVDRLVRGVLAEYEAWRIAEDGAA
;
A
#
# COMPACT_ATOMS: atom_id res chain seq x y z
N MET A 1 4.40 0.25 12.12
CA MET A 1 4.76 0.32 10.69
C MET A 1 5.89 -0.65 10.39
N ILE A 2 5.93 -1.27 9.22
CA ILE A 2 7.00 -2.13 8.75
C ILE A 2 7.48 -1.66 7.37
N GLU A 3 8.74 -1.24 7.24
CA GLU A 3 9.37 -0.85 5.96
C GLU A 3 9.72 -2.13 5.18
N GLY A 4 8.69 -2.80 4.63
CA GLY A 4 8.80 -4.14 4.05
C GLY A 4 8.53 -4.20 2.54
N PHE A 5 8.60 -3.07 1.85
CA PHE A 5 8.36 -2.96 0.41
C PHE A 5 9.59 -3.32 -0.43
N TYR A 6 9.35 -3.67 -1.69
CA TYR A 6 10.36 -3.75 -2.73
C TYR A 6 10.61 -2.38 -3.37
N GLY A 7 11.81 -2.18 -3.95
CA GLY A 7 12.24 -0.93 -4.55
C GLY A 7 13.17 -0.13 -3.66
N GLN A 8 13.38 1.14 -3.99
CA GLN A 8 14.32 2.00 -3.28
C GLN A 8 13.98 2.11 -1.79
N PRO A 9 14.84 1.62 -0.88
CA PRO A 9 14.64 1.78 0.56
C PRO A 9 14.67 3.26 0.97
N TRP A 10 13.99 3.59 2.05
CA TRP A 10 14.07 4.92 2.62
C TRP A 10 15.48 5.28 3.07
N THR A 11 15.82 6.54 2.97
CA THR A 11 17.08 7.08 3.51
C THR A 11 17.06 7.08 5.05
N PHE A 12 18.24 7.21 5.65
CA PHE A 12 18.33 7.37 7.10
C PHE A 12 17.51 8.56 7.63
N ALA A 13 17.53 9.68 6.90
CA ALA A 13 16.78 10.88 7.28
C ALA A 13 15.26 10.65 7.25
N GLU A 14 14.75 9.98 6.21
CA GLU A 14 13.33 9.61 6.11
C GLU A 14 12.90 8.67 7.22
N ARG A 15 13.75 7.70 7.63
CA ARG A 15 13.46 6.81 8.76
C ARG A 15 13.39 7.55 10.08
N VAL A 16 14.33 8.47 10.34
CA VAL A 16 14.31 9.31 11.54
C VAL A 16 13.03 10.15 11.59
N ASP A 17 12.66 10.73 10.46
CA ASP A 17 11.47 11.55 10.34
C ASP A 17 10.18 10.73 10.45
N ALA A 18 10.17 9.49 9.91
CA ALA A 18 9.09 8.53 10.09
C ALA A 18 8.91 8.13 11.55
N LEU A 19 9.99 7.86 12.31
CA LEU A 19 9.90 7.54 13.74
C LEU A 19 9.24 8.68 14.54
N ARG A 20 9.63 9.93 14.26
CA ARG A 20 9.03 11.11 14.89
C ARG A 20 7.55 11.26 14.53
N PHE A 21 7.22 11.07 13.24
CA PHE A 21 5.83 11.13 12.80
C PHE A 21 4.97 10.03 13.43
N LEU A 22 5.49 8.80 13.54
CA LEU A 22 4.78 7.70 14.22
C LEU A 22 4.46 8.06 15.67
N ALA A 23 5.42 8.60 16.41
CA ALA A 23 5.20 9.05 17.77
C ALA A 23 4.14 10.16 17.85
N ASP A 24 4.20 11.13 16.95
CA ASP A 24 3.29 12.29 16.88
C ASP A 24 1.83 11.87 16.59
N VAL A 25 1.61 10.79 15.84
CA VAL A 25 0.26 10.24 15.60
C VAL A 25 -0.13 9.12 16.59
N GLY A 26 0.71 8.80 17.59
CA GLY A 26 0.42 7.80 18.60
C GLY A 26 0.68 6.35 18.18
N MET A 27 1.39 6.12 17.07
CA MET A 27 1.87 4.81 16.67
C MET A 27 3.14 4.44 17.47
N ASN A 28 3.30 3.16 17.82
CA ASN A 28 4.27 2.72 18.82
C ASN A 28 5.37 1.78 18.32
N ALA A 29 5.38 1.43 17.02
CA ALA A 29 6.33 0.47 16.49
C ALA A 29 6.78 0.79 15.05
N TYR A 30 8.08 0.57 14.79
CA TYR A 30 8.70 0.59 13.47
C TYR A 30 9.56 -0.66 13.29
N VAL A 31 9.48 -1.30 12.13
CA VAL A 31 10.31 -2.44 11.76
C VAL A 31 11.08 -2.13 10.48
N TYR A 32 12.38 -2.32 10.53
CA TYR A 32 13.27 -2.27 9.38
C TYR A 32 13.24 -3.62 8.64
N ALA A 33 12.71 -3.65 7.43
CA ALA A 33 12.56 -4.86 6.62
C ALA A 33 12.65 -4.63 5.10
N PRO A 34 13.45 -3.67 4.57
CA PRO A 34 13.46 -3.37 3.13
C PRO A 34 13.91 -4.58 2.32
N LYS A 35 13.07 -5.02 1.37
CA LYS A 35 13.34 -6.23 0.57
C LYS A 35 14.57 -6.09 -0.34
N ASP A 36 14.88 -4.87 -0.77
CA ASP A 36 16.03 -4.57 -1.65
C ASP A 36 17.30 -4.19 -0.87
N ASP A 37 17.32 -4.35 0.47
CA ASP A 37 18.56 -4.37 1.24
C ASP A 37 19.22 -5.76 1.09
N PRO A 38 20.37 -5.88 0.39
CA PRO A 38 21.00 -7.18 0.17
C PRO A 38 21.35 -7.90 1.49
N ARG A 39 21.78 -7.16 2.52
CA ARG A 39 22.17 -7.72 3.81
C ARG A 39 21.00 -8.12 4.70
N HIS A 40 19.79 -7.72 4.34
CA HIS A 40 18.57 -8.22 4.92
C HIS A 40 18.15 -9.57 4.32
N ARG A 41 18.38 -9.79 3.00
CA ARG A 41 17.81 -10.93 2.26
C ARG A 41 18.84 -11.75 1.48
N GLU A 42 19.38 -11.23 0.36
CA GLU A 42 20.21 -12.00 -0.57
C GLU A 42 21.60 -12.35 0.00
N ALA A 43 22.22 -11.38 0.64
CA ALA A 43 23.53 -11.50 1.28
C ALA A 43 23.42 -11.44 2.82
N TRP A 44 22.37 -12.07 3.37
CA TRP A 44 22.04 -11.99 4.79
C TRP A 44 23.18 -12.47 5.73
N ARG A 45 24.10 -13.30 5.25
CA ARG A 45 25.29 -13.76 6.00
C ARG A 45 26.31 -12.65 6.20
N GLU A 46 26.35 -11.67 5.27
CA GLU A 46 27.34 -10.59 5.32
C GLU A 46 27.00 -9.58 6.44
N PRO A 47 28.01 -9.14 7.23
CA PRO A 47 27.77 -8.08 8.20
C PRO A 47 27.47 -6.75 7.53
N TYR A 48 26.75 -5.89 8.22
CA TYR A 48 26.59 -4.48 7.81
C TYR A 48 27.92 -3.72 7.99
N GLU A 49 28.14 -2.73 7.13
CA GLU A 49 29.29 -1.85 7.24
C GLU A 49 29.22 -0.97 8.50
N ARG A 50 30.36 -0.48 8.95
CA ARG A 50 30.47 0.31 10.19
C ARG A 50 29.56 1.54 10.18
N GLU A 51 29.46 2.23 9.05
CA GLU A 51 28.61 3.41 8.86
C GLU A 51 27.13 3.04 9.00
N GLN A 52 26.69 1.94 8.39
CA GLN A 52 25.31 1.45 8.49
C GLN A 52 24.98 1.00 9.94
N LEU A 53 25.91 0.32 10.61
CA LEU A 53 25.73 -0.04 12.03
C LEU A 53 25.60 1.20 12.93
N ALA A 54 26.36 2.26 12.63
CA ALA A 54 26.22 3.52 13.36
C ALA A 54 24.87 4.20 13.08
N GLU A 55 24.32 4.08 11.86
CA GLU A 55 22.97 4.55 11.53
C GLU A 55 21.90 3.73 12.27
N PHE A 56 22.00 2.41 12.30
CA PHE A 56 21.08 1.57 13.07
C PHE A 56 21.11 1.90 14.57
N GLY A 57 22.29 2.12 15.14
CA GLY A 57 22.41 2.56 16.53
C GLY A 57 21.72 3.92 16.79
N ARG A 58 21.86 4.87 15.86
CA ARG A 58 21.15 6.16 15.94
C ARG A 58 19.64 6.02 15.79
N LEU A 59 19.15 5.16 14.86
CA LEU A 59 17.71 4.88 14.74
C LEU A 59 17.12 4.29 16.00
N ALA A 60 17.80 3.31 16.63
CA ALA A 60 17.39 2.72 17.90
C ALA A 60 17.35 3.77 19.02
N ALA A 61 18.31 4.69 19.04
CA ALA A 61 18.32 5.79 20.00
C ALA A 61 17.15 6.76 19.78
N VAL A 62 16.87 7.16 18.55
CA VAL A 62 15.72 8.00 18.21
C VAL A 62 14.41 7.30 18.58
N GLY A 63 14.24 6.01 18.21
CA GLY A 63 13.05 5.24 18.60
C GLY A 63 12.78 5.27 20.09
N ARG A 64 13.84 5.09 20.91
CA ARG A 64 13.76 5.15 22.37
C ARG A 64 13.43 6.55 22.88
N GLU A 65 14.02 7.59 22.27
CA GLU A 65 13.75 9.00 22.61
C GLU A 65 12.27 9.36 22.39
N VAL A 66 11.68 8.94 21.25
CA VAL A 66 10.31 9.27 20.90
C VAL A 66 9.26 8.23 21.37
N GLY A 67 9.69 7.16 22.04
CA GLY A 67 8.78 6.12 22.54
C GLY A 67 8.26 5.16 21.47
N VAL A 68 8.93 5.03 20.31
CA VAL A 68 8.60 4.09 19.25
C VAL A 68 9.55 2.91 19.33
N ARG A 69 9.00 1.71 19.53
CA ARG A 69 9.76 0.46 19.56
C ARG A 69 10.32 0.18 18.16
N VAL A 70 11.61 -0.16 18.09
CA VAL A 70 12.24 -0.53 16.81
C VAL A 70 12.45 -2.04 16.72
N GLY A 71 12.12 -2.59 15.54
CA GLY A 71 12.32 -4.00 15.19
C GLY A 71 13.17 -4.14 13.92
N PHE A 72 14.04 -5.16 13.93
CA PHE A 72 14.89 -5.50 12.79
C PHE A 72 14.46 -6.86 12.21
N ALA A 73 14.19 -6.87 10.91
CA ALA A 73 13.89 -8.10 10.19
C ALA A 73 15.13 -8.66 9.49
N ILE A 74 15.17 -9.98 9.36
CA ILE A 74 16.12 -10.73 8.55
C ILE A 74 15.39 -11.82 7.78
N SER A 75 15.65 -11.96 6.48
CA SER A 75 14.96 -12.88 5.56
C SER A 75 15.96 -13.88 4.93
N PRO A 76 16.39 -14.91 5.65
CA PRO A 76 17.42 -15.83 5.19
C PRO A 76 16.87 -16.95 4.27
N GLY A 77 15.55 -16.96 4.01
CA GLY A 77 14.83 -18.10 3.42
C GLY A 77 15.22 -18.49 2.01
N LEU A 78 15.94 -17.63 1.27
CA LEU A 78 16.35 -17.95 -0.10
C LEU A 78 17.35 -19.12 -0.18
N ASP A 79 18.29 -19.21 0.77
CA ASP A 79 19.41 -20.14 0.70
C ASP A 79 19.91 -20.64 2.08
N LEU A 80 19.16 -20.41 3.14
CA LEU A 80 19.49 -20.94 4.48
C LEU A 80 19.47 -22.47 4.47
N ASP A 81 20.57 -23.08 4.88
CA ASP A 81 20.60 -24.50 5.29
C ASP A 81 20.37 -24.62 6.79
N PRO A 82 19.19 -25.05 7.26
CA PRO A 82 18.89 -25.17 8.69
C PRO A 82 19.73 -26.21 9.44
N ARG A 83 20.54 -27.00 8.72
CA ARG A 83 21.47 -28.00 9.30
C ARG A 83 22.92 -27.51 9.33
N SER A 84 23.22 -26.40 8.69
CA SER A 84 24.55 -25.79 8.67
C SER A 84 24.76 -25.00 9.95
N SER A 85 25.73 -25.42 10.78
CA SER A 85 26.13 -24.64 11.95
C SER A 85 26.69 -23.27 11.55
N GLU A 86 27.37 -23.17 10.41
CA GLU A 86 27.90 -21.91 9.89
C GLU A 86 26.80 -20.90 9.59
N ASP A 87 25.68 -21.36 8.97
CA ASP A 87 24.52 -20.54 8.68
C ASP A 87 23.82 -20.08 9.97
N LEU A 88 23.59 -21.01 10.90
CA LEU A 88 22.97 -20.71 12.17
C LEU A 88 23.82 -19.72 12.98
N ASP A 89 25.14 -19.90 13.03
CA ASP A 89 26.06 -18.98 13.68
C ASP A 89 26.07 -17.59 13.01
N ALA A 90 26.01 -17.53 11.68
CA ALA A 90 25.94 -16.27 10.96
C ALA A 90 24.64 -15.51 11.29
N LEU A 91 23.52 -16.22 11.36
CA LEU A 91 22.22 -15.67 11.70
C LEU A 91 22.21 -15.15 13.16
N VAL A 92 22.71 -15.94 14.11
CA VAL A 92 22.86 -15.53 15.52
C VAL A 92 23.74 -14.28 15.64
N ARG A 93 24.90 -14.26 14.99
CA ARG A 93 25.78 -13.08 15.02
C ARG A 93 25.10 -11.82 14.52
N LYS A 94 24.32 -11.92 13.42
CA LYS A 94 23.61 -10.78 12.86
C LYS A 94 22.54 -10.25 13.83
N VAL A 95 21.69 -11.12 14.37
CA VAL A 95 20.61 -10.68 15.27
C VAL A 95 21.16 -10.19 16.61
N ALA A 96 22.22 -10.79 17.13
CA ALA A 96 22.91 -10.32 18.34
C ALA A 96 23.50 -8.91 18.13
N THR A 97 24.16 -8.67 17.00
CA THR A 97 24.69 -7.34 16.66
C THR A 97 23.59 -6.29 16.68
N MET A 98 22.42 -6.60 16.14
CA MET A 98 21.30 -5.65 16.12
C MET A 98 20.71 -5.46 17.54
N ALA A 99 20.60 -6.52 18.32
CA ALA A 99 20.15 -6.45 19.71
C ALA A 99 21.10 -5.58 20.56
N ASP A 100 22.39 -5.70 20.39
CA ASP A 100 23.42 -4.87 21.07
C ASP A 100 23.32 -3.38 20.69
N LEU A 101 22.86 -3.07 19.49
CA LEU A 101 22.56 -1.71 19.04
C LEU A 101 21.24 -1.16 19.59
N GLY A 102 20.45 -1.97 20.29
CA GLY A 102 19.20 -1.58 20.92
C GLY A 102 17.94 -1.93 20.13
N TRP A 103 18.03 -2.81 19.13
CA TRP A 103 16.87 -3.37 18.43
C TRP A 103 16.29 -4.53 19.23
N THR A 104 15.29 -4.24 20.04
CA THR A 104 14.72 -5.19 21.01
C THR A 104 13.65 -6.12 20.44
N TRP A 105 13.46 -6.09 19.12
CA TRP A 105 12.50 -6.92 18.43
C TRP A 105 13.10 -7.44 17.13
N ILE A 106 13.21 -8.75 17.00
CA ILE A 106 13.75 -9.41 15.82
C ILE A 106 12.60 -10.09 15.08
N LEU A 107 12.55 -9.89 13.74
CA LEU A 107 11.66 -10.60 12.86
C LEU A 107 12.47 -11.55 11.98
N LEU A 108 12.19 -12.85 12.08
CA LEU A 108 12.76 -13.88 11.23
C LEU A 108 11.77 -14.18 10.11
N ALA A 109 12.11 -13.81 8.86
CA ALA A 109 11.18 -13.83 7.75
C ALA A 109 11.48 -14.95 6.75
N PHE A 110 10.46 -15.77 6.46
CA PHE A 110 10.46 -16.84 5.45
C PHE A 110 9.37 -16.63 4.40
N ASP A 111 8.98 -15.38 4.18
CA ASP A 111 8.04 -14.98 3.14
C ASP A 111 8.67 -15.00 1.74
N ASP A 112 7.83 -15.06 0.73
CA ASP A 112 8.18 -15.01 -0.69
C ASP A 112 9.21 -16.06 -1.14
N ILE A 113 9.15 -17.24 -0.53
CA ILE A 113 9.96 -18.40 -0.91
C ILE A 113 9.05 -19.58 -1.27
N PRO A 114 9.53 -20.54 -2.10
CA PRO A 114 8.73 -21.72 -2.46
C PRO A 114 8.39 -22.57 -1.23
N ALA A 115 7.11 -22.93 -1.10
CA ALA A 115 6.67 -23.89 -0.11
C ALA A 115 7.27 -25.28 -0.41
N ARG A 116 7.75 -25.97 0.63
CA ARG A 116 8.30 -27.33 0.52
C ARG A 116 7.94 -28.18 1.73
N PRO A 117 7.86 -29.50 1.58
CA PRO A 117 7.61 -30.41 2.70
C PRO A 117 8.69 -30.26 3.80
N GLY A 118 8.28 -30.28 5.05
CA GLY A 118 9.16 -30.17 6.22
C GLY A 118 9.64 -28.73 6.52
N ALA A 119 9.30 -27.74 5.71
CA ALA A 119 9.72 -26.35 5.93
C ALA A 119 9.22 -25.80 7.28
N ALA A 120 8.00 -26.16 7.69
CA ALA A 120 7.43 -25.71 8.95
C ALA A 120 8.27 -26.11 10.18
N ALA A 121 8.63 -27.38 10.26
CA ALA A 121 9.47 -27.89 11.36
C ALA A 121 10.87 -27.28 11.33
N GLU A 122 11.48 -27.13 10.15
CA GLU A 122 12.80 -26.52 10.00
C GLU A 122 12.79 -25.04 10.41
N GLN A 123 11.78 -24.27 9.98
CA GLN A 123 11.62 -22.86 10.36
C GLN A 123 11.38 -22.71 11.87
N ALA A 124 10.59 -23.60 12.48
CA ALA A 124 10.41 -23.63 13.93
C ALA A 124 11.72 -23.92 14.68
N ALA A 125 12.54 -24.86 14.17
CA ALA A 125 13.83 -25.20 14.76
C ALA A 125 14.83 -24.03 14.67
N VAL A 126 14.91 -23.36 13.51
CA VAL A 126 15.74 -22.15 13.34
C VAL A 126 15.28 -21.03 14.28
N ALA A 127 13.96 -20.81 14.36
CA ALA A 127 13.40 -19.79 15.24
C ALA A 127 13.69 -20.10 16.75
N ALA A 128 13.62 -21.36 17.16
CA ALA A 128 13.97 -21.78 18.52
C ALA A 128 15.45 -21.50 18.82
N HIS A 129 16.36 -21.84 17.91
CA HIS A 129 17.79 -21.58 18.04
C HIS A 129 18.09 -20.06 18.19
N ILE A 130 17.45 -19.22 17.38
CA ILE A 130 17.58 -17.75 17.50
C ILE A 130 17.00 -17.24 18.82
N LEU A 131 15.84 -17.76 19.25
CA LEU A 131 15.23 -17.38 20.52
C LEU A 131 16.13 -17.73 21.72
N GLU A 132 16.77 -18.88 21.70
CA GLU A 132 17.74 -19.29 22.74
C GLU A 132 18.91 -18.30 22.82
N ALA A 133 19.53 -17.98 21.68
CA ALA A 133 20.61 -17.01 21.59
C ALA A 133 20.21 -15.61 22.08
N LEU A 134 19.01 -15.15 21.75
CA LEU A 134 18.47 -13.86 22.21
C LEU A 134 18.14 -13.85 23.69
N THR A 135 17.77 -15.01 24.27
CA THR A 135 17.44 -15.16 25.71
C THR A 135 18.70 -15.21 26.57
N GLU A 136 19.77 -15.84 26.07
CA GLU A 136 21.08 -15.91 26.75
C GLU A 136 21.84 -14.57 26.68
N GLY A 137 21.52 -13.73 25.69
CA GLY A 137 22.07 -12.39 25.55
C GLY A 137 21.56 -11.41 26.60
N ALA A 138 22.32 -10.36 26.87
CA ALA A 138 22.03 -9.38 27.93
C ALA A 138 20.78 -8.49 27.66
N VAL A 139 20.21 -8.49 26.44
CA VAL A 139 19.23 -7.48 25.98
C VAL A 139 17.79 -7.98 25.98
N GLY A 140 17.52 -9.28 26.04
CA GLY A 140 16.16 -9.83 26.13
C GLY A 140 15.26 -9.40 24.98
N ALA A 141 15.70 -9.60 23.72
CA ALA A 141 14.91 -9.23 22.54
C ALA A 141 13.77 -10.25 22.30
N GLU A 142 12.63 -9.76 21.81
CA GLU A 142 11.52 -10.59 21.38
C GLU A 142 11.73 -11.09 19.95
N LEU A 143 11.19 -12.28 19.65
CA LEU A 143 11.24 -12.88 18.32
C LEU A 143 9.83 -13.02 17.72
N THR A 144 9.69 -12.65 16.46
CA THR A 144 8.49 -12.89 15.65
C THR A 144 8.89 -13.58 14.36
N LEU A 145 8.11 -14.57 13.94
CA LEU A 145 8.28 -15.31 12.70
C LEU A 145 7.32 -14.80 11.62
N VAL A 146 7.84 -14.56 10.43
CA VAL A 146 7.02 -14.45 9.21
C VAL A 146 7.05 -15.81 8.51
N PRO A 147 5.96 -16.59 8.52
CA PRO A 147 5.97 -17.93 7.96
C PRO A 147 5.91 -17.88 6.42
N THR A 148 6.29 -18.98 5.75
CA THR A 148 6.14 -19.08 4.28
C THR A 148 4.68 -19.01 3.85
N GLU A 149 3.76 -19.59 4.63
CA GLU A 149 2.32 -19.48 4.38
C GLU A 149 1.70 -18.41 5.29
N TYR A 150 1.97 -17.14 4.96
CA TYR A 150 1.55 -15.96 5.71
C TYR A 150 0.18 -15.40 5.30
N VAL A 151 -0.51 -16.00 4.32
CA VAL A 151 -1.74 -15.52 3.70
C VAL A 151 -2.88 -16.53 3.81
N GLY A 152 -4.12 -16.07 3.76
CA GLY A 152 -5.32 -16.91 3.80
C GLY A 152 -6.03 -16.90 5.15
N THR A 153 -7.16 -17.60 5.25
CA THR A 153 -7.95 -17.71 6.48
C THR A 153 -8.03 -19.13 7.01
N ARG A 154 -7.73 -20.13 6.15
CA ARG A 154 -7.89 -21.55 6.49
C ARG A 154 -6.59 -22.17 7.00
N PRO A 155 -6.66 -23.04 8.02
CA PRO A 155 -5.54 -23.82 8.48
C PRO A 155 -5.00 -24.76 7.39
N SER A 156 -3.74 -24.57 6.98
CA SER A 156 -3.04 -25.47 6.08
C SER A 156 -2.30 -26.57 6.84
N PRO A 157 -1.83 -27.67 6.20
CA PRO A 157 -0.94 -28.64 6.80
C PRO A 157 0.36 -28.00 7.34
N TYR A 158 0.96 -27.06 6.59
CA TYR A 158 2.13 -26.32 7.00
C TYR A 158 1.90 -25.52 8.29
N LEU A 159 0.79 -24.76 8.38
CA LEU A 159 0.47 -23.95 9.57
C LEU A 159 0.20 -24.82 10.79
N ARG A 160 -0.43 -25.99 10.64
CA ARG A 160 -0.63 -26.93 11.75
C ARG A 160 0.70 -27.51 12.26
N GLU A 161 1.60 -27.91 11.34
CA GLU A 161 2.94 -28.39 11.68
C GLU A 161 3.75 -27.29 12.37
N LEU A 162 3.72 -26.06 11.83
CA LEU A 162 4.37 -24.90 12.43
C LEU A 162 3.83 -24.62 13.85
N GLY A 163 2.50 -24.59 14.02
CA GLY A 163 1.86 -24.34 15.29
C GLY A 163 2.18 -25.37 16.36
N ALA A 164 2.38 -26.64 15.96
CA ALA A 164 2.78 -27.72 16.86
C ALA A 164 4.26 -27.66 17.27
N ALA A 165 5.14 -27.12 16.42
CA ALA A 165 6.60 -27.13 16.63
C ALA A 165 7.14 -25.80 17.19
N LEU A 166 6.47 -24.68 16.93
CA LEU A 166 6.97 -23.35 17.25
C LEU A 166 6.82 -23.01 18.74
N ASP A 167 7.90 -22.55 19.38
CA ASP A 167 7.89 -22.09 20.77
C ASP A 167 6.76 -21.04 20.99
N PRO A 168 5.96 -21.17 22.06
CA PRO A 168 4.81 -20.28 22.31
C PRO A 168 5.19 -18.82 22.55
N ARG A 169 6.45 -18.53 22.86
CA ARG A 169 6.95 -17.15 23.05
C ARG A 169 7.16 -16.41 21.74
N ILE A 170 7.24 -17.13 20.60
CA ILE A 170 7.50 -16.53 19.29
C ILE A 170 6.18 -16.02 18.68
N GLY A 171 6.10 -14.72 18.38
CA GLY A 171 4.99 -14.14 17.63
C GLY A 171 4.94 -14.67 16.19
N VAL A 172 3.78 -14.58 15.53
CA VAL A 172 3.66 -15.00 14.12
C VAL A 172 2.95 -13.92 13.31
N MET A 173 3.48 -13.61 12.13
CA MET A 173 2.90 -12.61 11.23
C MET A 173 1.94 -13.23 10.22
N TRP A 174 1.02 -12.40 9.77
CA TRP A 174 -0.04 -12.74 8.81
C TRP A 174 -0.46 -11.49 8.03
N THR A 175 -0.75 -11.60 6.72
CA THR A 175 -1.18 -10.46 5.89
C THR A 175 -2.68 -10.36 5.70
N GLY A 176 -3.43 -11.28 6.27
CA GLY A 176 -4.88 -11.36 6.06
C GLY A 176 -5.28 -12.40 5.00
N PRO A 177 -6.54 -12.35 4.54
CA PRO A 177 -7.07 -13.28 3.54
C PRO A 177 -6.30 -13.30 2.22
N THR A 178 -5.67 -12.18 1.85
CA THR A 178 -4.81 -12.03 0.66
C THR A 178 -3.53 -11.29 1.03
N VAL A 179 -2.56 -11.21 0.12
CA VAL A 179 -1.30 -10.46 0.35
C VAL A 179 -1.60 -8.98 0.62
N CYS A 180 -2.39 -8.34 -0.24
CA CYS A 180 -2.93 -6.99 -0.03
C CYS A 180 -4.42 -7.13 0.26
N SER A 181 -4.78 -7.33 1.52
CA SER A 181 -6.14 -7.62 1.93
C SER A 181 -7.03 -6.38 1.87
N PRO A 182 -8.07 -6.34 1.03
CA PRO A 182 -9.03 -5.23 1.02
C PRO A 182 -9.83 -5.18 2.33
N ARG A 183 -10.00 -6.33 2.98
CA ARG A 183 -10.70 -6.48 4.25
C ARG A 183 -9.99 -7.50 5.14
N ILE A 184 -9.91 -7.20 6.45
CA ILE A 184 -9.43 -8.12 7.50
C ILE A 184 -10.43 -8.05 8.67
N THR A 185 -10.94 -9.21 9.11
CA THR A 185 -11.91 -9.31 10.21
C THR A 185 -11.33 -10.08 11.40
N ALA A 186 -11.94 -9.90 12.56
CA ALA A 186 -11.63 -10.69 13.77
C ALA A 186 -11.88 -12.20 13.54
N VAL A 187 -12.88 -12.54 12.72
CA VAL A 187 -13.16 -13.94 12.36
C VAL A 187 -12.04 -14.53 11.54
N ASP A 188 -11.57 -13.82 10.49
CA ASP A 188 -10.45 -14.26 9.65
C ASP A 188 -9.20 -14.52 10.50
N ALA A 189 -8.87 -13.61 11.42
CA ALA A 189 -7.73 -13.74 12.31
C ALA A 189 -7.86 -14.94 13.25
N THR A 190 -9.04 -15.17 13.80
CA THR A 190 -9.31 -16.28 14.71
C THR A 190 -9.25 -17.62 13.98
N GLU A 191 -9.83 -17.72 12.79
CA GLU A 191 -9.77 -18.95 11.96
C GLU A 191 -8.33 -19.31 11.58
N TRP A 192 -7.54 -18.33 11.14
CA TRP A 192 -6.14 -18.54 10.78
C TRP A 192 -5.31 -18.98 12.01
N SER A 193 -5.47 -18.30 13.14
CA SER A 193 -4.73 -18.58 14.38
C SER A 193 -5.08 -19.94 15.00
N GLY A 194 -6.21 -20.52 14.64
CA GLY A 194 -6.62 -21.86 15.10
C GLY A 194 -5.58 -22.95 14.75
N ALA A 195 -4.87 -22.82 13.63
CA ALA A 195 -3.77 -23.72 13.27
C ALA A 195 -2.52 -23.54 14.13
N LEU A 196 -2.38 -22.39 14.77
CA LEU A 196 -1.24 -21.99 15.58
C LEU A 196 -1.52 -22.06 17.09
N GLY A 197 -2.48 -22.91 17.51
CA GLY A 197 -2.89 -23.06 18.91
C GLY A 197 -3.63 -21.85 19.48
N GLY A 198 -4.28 -21.04 18.63
CA GLY A 198 -5.00 -19.83 19.03
C GLY A 198 -4.11 -18.61 19.30
N ARG A 199 -2.85 -18.64 18.88
CA ARG A 199 -1.89 -17.53 19.00
C ARG A 199 -2.34 -16.35 18.16
N PRO A 200 -2.62 -15.15 18.75
CA PRO A 200 -3.04 -13.98 17.99
C PRO A 200 -1.97 -13.58 16.97
N PRO A 201 -2.31 -13.44 15.67
CA PRO A 201 -1.33 -13.03 14.68
C PRO A 201 -0.96 -11.56 14.84
N LEU A 202 0.27 -11.21 14.48
CA LEU A 202 0.67 -9.83 14.19
C LEU A 202 0.37 -9.57 12.71
N VAL A 203 -0.50 -8.61 12.41
CA VAL A 203 -0.89 -8.32 11.04
C VAL A 203 0.21 -7.51 10.33
N TRP A 204 0.73 -8.05 9.23
CA TRP A 204 1.48 -7.29 8.24
C TRP A 204 0.47 -6.75 7.23
N ASP A 205 0.05 -5.53 7.41
CA ASP A 205 -0.97 -4.90 6.60
C ASP A 205 -0.34 -4.21 5.39
N ASN A 206 -0.48 -4.82 4.20
CA ASN A 206 0.12 -4.35 2.96
C ASN A 206 -0.63 -3.15 2.38
N VAL A 207 -0.67 -2.08 3.15
CA VAL A 207 -1.18 -0.76 2.81
C VAL A 207 -0.39 0.32 3.58
N PRO A 208 -0.13 1.47 2.97
CA PRO A 208 -0.40 1.89 1.58
C PRO A 208 0.63 1.41 0.54
N VAL A 209 1.38 0.35 0.78
CA VAL A 209 2.44 -0.12 -0.12
C VAL A 209 2.02 -0.05 -1.59
N ASN A 210 2.95 0.39 -2.45
CA ASN A 210 2.74 0.55 -3.88
C ASN A 210 3.88 -0.04 -4.71
N ASP A 211 4.48 -1.12 -4.25
CA ASP A 211 5.57 -1.81 -4.94
C ASP A 211 5.11 -2.77 -6.05
N GLY A 212 6.04 -3.39 -6.74
CA GLY A 212 5.77 -4.37 -7.79
C GLY A 212 4.82 -3.83 -8.88
N SER A 213 3.72 -4.52 -9.11
CA SER A 213 2.72 -4.14 -10.12
C SER A 213 1.95 -2.86 -9.76
N MET A 214 2.00 -2.40 -8.52
CA MET A 214 1.33 -1.20 -8.03
C MET A 214 2.20 0.06 -8.10
N ALA A 215 3.48 -0.04 -8.49
CA ALA A 215 4.45 1.08 -8.49
C ALA A 215 4.07 2.27 -9.39
N SER A 216 3.09 2.10 -10.27
CA SER A 216 2.53 3.20 -11.08
C SER A 216 1.58 4.11 -10.30
N SER A 217 1.03 3.67 -9.17
CA SER A 217 0.01 4.37 -8.37
C SER A 217 0.58 4.91 -7.07
N LEU A 218 -0.01 6.00 -6.56
CA LEU A 218 0.09 6.39 -5.16
C LEU A 218 -1.21 6.00 -4.45
N HIS A 219 -1.09 5.48 -3.25
CA HIS A 219 -2.22 5.05 -2.44
C HIS A 219 -2.50 6.10 -1.34
N LEU A 220 -3.12 7.21 -1.72
CA LEU A 220 -3.41 8.35 -0.83
C LEU A 220 -4.82 8.29 -0.21
N GLY A 221 -5.52 7.16 -0.37
CA GLY A 221 -6.90 6.97 0.05
C GLY A 221 -7.07 6.70 1.55
N PRO A 222 -8.34 6.53 1.98
CA PRO A 222 -8.67 6.25 3.36
C PRO A 222 -8.23 4.85 3.80
N TYR A 223 -7.88 4.71 5.07
CA TYR A 223 -7.67 3.40 5.71
C TYR A 223 -9.02 2.81 6.06
N ARG A 224 -9.39 1.68 5.46
CA ARG A 224 -10.71 1.05 5.65
C ARG A 224 -10.65 -0.47 5.56
N GLY A 225 -11.78 -1.13 5.78
CA GLY A 225 -11.89 -2.59 5.65
C GLY A 225 -11.29 -3.37 6.84
N ARG A 226 -10.96 -2.71 7.94
CA ARG A 226 -10.55 -3.36 9.20
C ARG A 226 -11.71 -3.33 10.16
N ASP A 227 -12.08 -4.52 10.64
CA ASP A 227 -13.19 -4.71 11.57
C ASP A 227 -12.90 -4.00 12.89
N ALA A 228 -13.89 -3.34 13.48
CA ALA A 228 -13.74 -2.67 14.78
C ALA A 228 -13.30 -3.63 15.90
N SER A 229 -13.70 -4.90 15.82
CA SER A 229 -13.34 -5.95 16.78
C SER A 229 -11.97 -6.60 16.49
N LEU A 230 -11.28 -6.26 15.39
CA LEU A 230 -10.03 -6.91 14.98
C LEU A 230 -8.96 -6.87 16.08
N GLY A 231 -8.85 -5.76 16.80
CA GLY A 231 -7.89 -5.58 17.88
C GLY A 231 -7.97 -6.61 19.00
N SER A 232 -9.13 -7.28 19.19
CA SER A 232 -9.29 -8.35 20.17
C SER A 232 -8.75 -9.70 19.72
N SER A 233 -8.47 -9.86 18.44
CA SER A 233 -8.08 -11.14 17.81
C SER A 233 -6.65 -11.13 17.22
N VAL A 234 -5.94 -9.99 17.28
CA VAL A 234 -4.58 -9.83 16.77
C VAL A 234 -3.63 -9.28 17.83
N ALA A 235 -2.36 -9.58 17.71
CA ALA A 235 -1.31 -9.03 18.58
C ALA A 235 -0.99 -7.57 18.29
N GLY A 236 -1.34 -7.10 17.07
CA GLY A 236 -1.12 -5.75 16.59
C GLY A 236 -1.21 -5.68 15.06
N ILE A 237 -1.03 -4.47 14.53
CA ILE A 237 -1.06 -4.20 13.09
C ILE A 237 0.17 -3.36 12.72
N LEU A 238 0.94 -3.82 11.74
CA LEU A 238 2.04 -3.09 11.13
C LEU A 238 1.69 -2.75 9.68
N LEU A 239 1.50 -1.48 9.38
CA LEU A 239 1.29 -1.02 8.01
C LEU A 239 2.60 -1.09 7.22
N ASN A 240 2.53 -1.58 5.98
CA ASN A 240 3.62 -1.53 5.02
C ASN A 240 3.46 -0.27 4.16
N PRO A 241 4.37 0.72 4.27
CA PRO A 241 4.24 2.01 3.59
C PRO A 241 4.65 1.94 2.12
N MET A 242 4.44 3.04 1.39
CA MET A 242 4.98 3.25 0.04
C MET A 242 6.49 3.56 0.09
N ASN A 243 7.15 3.45 -1.07
CA ASN A 243 8.50 4.01 -1.26
C ASN A 243 8.53 5.53 -0.97
N GLN A 244 7.41 6.23 -1.14
CA GLN A 244 7.19 7.65 -0.85
C GLN A 244 6.87 7.83 0.62
N ALA A 245 7.88 8.17 1.42
CA ALA A 245 7.79 8.23 2.88
C ALA A 245 6.78 9.28 3.38
N LEU A 246 6.79 10.47 2.78
CA LEU A 246 5.90 11.56 3.18
C LEU A 246 4.46 11.34 2.71
N CYS A 247 4.28 10.82 1.49
CA CYS A 247 2.97 10.46 0.97
C CYS A 247 2.30 9.36 1.82
N SER A 248 3.07 8.42 2.36
CA SER A 248 2.56 7.34 3.23
C SER A 248 1.91 7.84 4.51
N ARG A 249 2.27 9.04 4.98
CA ARG A 249 1.78 9.63 6.23
C ARG A 249 0.27 9.82 6.26
N ILE A 250 -0.38 10.03 5.10
CA ILE A 250 -1.84 10.19 5.04
C ILE A 250 -2.53 8.95 5.60
N MET A 251 -2.20 7.77 5.05
CA MET A 251 -2.84 6.53 5.50
C MET A 251 -2.38 6.10 6.90
N ILE A 252 -1.12 6.35 7.25
CA ILE A 252 -0.59 6.08 8.59
C ILE A 252 -1.34 6.90 9.66
N ALA A 253 -1.60 8.19 9.40
CA ALA A 253 -2.35 9.04 10.32
C ALA A 253 -3.81 8.58 10.46
N ALA A 254 -4.47 8.21 9.36
CA ALA A 254 -5.83 7.67 9.40
C ALA A 254 -5.90 6.32 10.15
N ALA A 255 -4.92 5.44 9.95
CA ALA A 255 -4.84 4.18 10.67
C ALA A 255 -4.55 4.35 12.17
N ALA A 256 -3.85 5.39 12.56
CA ALA A 256 -3.62 5.73 13.97
C ALA A 256 -4.94 6.09 14.68
N GLU A 257 -5.85 6.80 14.02
CA GLU A 257 -7.20 7.06 14.54
C GLU A 257 -8.01 5.78 14.69
N TYR A 258 -7.96 4.87 13.69
CA TYR A 258 -8.59 3.55 13.81
C TYR A 258 -8.03 2.78 15.03
N ALA A 259 -6.72 2.71 15.18
CA ALA A 259 -6.09 1.99 16.29
C ALA A 259 -6.50 2.55 17.68
N THR A 260 -6.76 3.86 17.76
CA THR A 260 -7.14 4.54 19.01
C THR A 260 -8.61 4.33 19.38
N ALA A 261 -9.52 4.33 18.40
CA ALA A 261 -10.96 4.29 18.63
C ALA A 261 -11.71 3.52 17.52
N PRO A 262 -11.48 2.19 17.37
CA PRO A 262 -12.01 1.42 16.25
C PRO A 262 -13.53 1.43 16.17
N ASP A 263 -14.24 1.43 17.30
CA ASP A 263 -15.72 1.45 17.36
C ASP A 263 -16.35 2.77 16.89
N ARG A 264 -15.59 3.85 16.86
CA ARG A 264 -16.04 5.19 16.44
C ARG A 264 -15.32 5.69 15.21
N TYR A 265 -14.53 4.83 14.59
CA TYR A 265 -13.73 5.18 13.42
C TYR A 265 -14.60 5.39 12.18
N ASP A 266 -14.51 6.57 11.60
CA ASP A 266 -15.08 6.91 10.30
C ASP A 266 -13.92 7.08 9.29
N PRO A 267 -13.76 6.16 8.33
CA PRO A 267 -12.64 6.18 7.40
C PRO A 267 -12.54 7.47 6.56
N ASP A 268 -13.68 8.01 6.12
CA ASP A 268 -13.69 9.20 5.26
C ASP A 268 -13.37 10.46 6.07
N ALA A 269 -13.94 10.61 7.25
CA ALA A 269 -13.65 11.72 8.15
C ALA A 269 -12.20 11.69 8.65
N ALA A 270 -11.68 10.51 9.01
CA ALA A 270 -10.28 10.34 9.42
C ALA A 270 -9.32 10.65 8.28
N TRP A 271 -9.64 10.23 7.07
CA TRP A 271 -8.87 10.55 5.88
C TRP A 271 -8.80 12.05 5.60
N CYS A 272 -9.91 12.76 5.69
CA CYS A 272 -9.91 14.22 5.52
C CYS A 272 -8.99 14.90 6.54
N ARG A 273 -9.05 14.50 7.82
CA ARG A 273 -8.14 15.05 8.86
C ARG A 273 -6.68 14.68 8.62
N ALA A 274 -6.42 13.46 8.15
CA ALA A 274 -5.06 13.02 7.83
C ALA A 274 -4.47 13.80 6.65
N VAL A 275 -5.27 14.04 5.60
CA VAL A 275 -4.87 14.89 4.46
C VAL A 275 -4.57 16.31 4.93
N GLU A 276 -5.44 16.92 5.73
CA GLU A 276 -5.22 18.26 6.28
C GLU A 276 -3.95 18.34 7.13
N ARG A 277 -3.73 17.36 8.01
CA ARG A 277 -2.50 17.25 8.83
C ARG A 277 -1.23 17.19 7.98
N VAL A 278 -1.21 16.31 6.96
CA VAL A 278 -0.04 16.12 6.10
C VAL A 278 0.14 17.30 5.13
N ALA A 279 -0.96 17.92 4.73
CA ALA A 279 -0.91 19.11 3.89
C ALA A 279 -0.12 20.25 4.53
N ASP A 280 -0.26 20.47 5.84
CA ASP A 280 0.48 21.52 6.55
C ASP A 280 0.46 22.86 5.80
N GLY A 281 -0.75 23.31 5.40
CA GLY A 281 -0.98 24.52 4.62
C GLY A 281 -0.83 24.40 3.09
N ARG A 282 -0.44 23.25 2.56
CA ARG A 282 -0.33 22.97 1.11
C ARG A 282 -1.69 22.72 0.50
N THR A 283 -2.31 23.76 -0.06
CA THR A 283 -3.69 23.69 -0.61
C THR A 283 -3.83 22.73 -1.79
N TRP A 284 -2.74 22.36 -2.44
CA TRP A 284 -2.73 21.42 -3.56
C TRP A 284 -2.85 19.94 -3.15
N LEU A 285 -2.61 19.57 -1.87
CA LEU A 285 -2.58 18.15 -1.50
C LEU A 285 -3.96 17.50 -1.53
N ALA A 286 -5.01 18.17 -1.06
CA ALA A 286 -6.33 17.56 -0.95
C ALA A 286 -6.94 17.15 -2.31
N PRO A 287 -6.91 17.99 -3.37
CA PRO A 287 -7.36 17.55 -4.70
C PRO A 287 -6.51 16.40 -5.27
N ILE A 288 -5.20 16.38 -5.03
CA ILE A 288 -4.31 15.30 -5.47
C ILE A 288 -4.65 14.01 -4.72
N ALA A 289 -4.80 14.06 -3.40
CA ALA A 289 -5.18 12.89 -2.60
C ALA A 289 -6.53 12.31 -3.05
N ALA A 290 -7.51 13.16 -3.36
CA ALA A 290 -8.80 12.72 -3.90
C ALA A 290 -8.68 12.05 -5.28
N GLY A 291 -7.79 12.54 -6.14
CA GLY A 291 -7.48 11.95 -7.46
C GLY A 291 -6.66 10.66 -7.38
N MET A 292 -6.01 10.39 -6.26
CA MET A 292 -5.14 9.23 -6.00
C MET A 292 -5.60 8.43 -4.77
N ALA A 293 -6.89 8.47 -4.44
CA ALA A 293 -7.46 7.72 -3.32
C ALA A 293 -7.57 6.21 -3.59
N ASP A 294 -7.04 5.74 -4.72
CA ASP A 294 -6.94 4.34 -5.09
C ASP A 294 -6.02 3.59 -4.11
N SER A 295 -6.39 2.35 -3.80
CA SER A 295 -5.57 1.43 -3.00
C SER A 295 -6.20 0.03 -3.04
N PRO A 296 -5.52 -1.03 -2.59
CA PRO A 296 -6.13 -2.36 -2.44
C PRO A 296 -7.40 -2.39 -1.57
N MET A 297 -7.60 -1.39 -0.70
CA MET A 297 -8.76 -1.26 0.18
C MET A 297 -9.94 -0.49 -0.44
N VAL A 298 -9.74 0.16 -1.56
CA VAL A 298 -10.75 1.03 -2.20
C VAL A 298 -11.12 0.44 -3.55
N ASP A 299 -12.40 0.15 -3.77
CA ASP A 299 -12.85 -0.17 -5.12
C ASP A 299 -12.67 1.08 -6.00
N PRO A 300 -12.05 0.99 -7.19
CA PRO A 300 -11.91 2.13 -8.09
C PRO A 300 -13.22 2.85 -8.42
N GLN A 301 -14.36 2.16 -8.33
CA GLN A 301 -15.69 2.78 -8.49
C GLN A 301 -16.08 3.66 -7.30
N ASP A 302 -15.44 3.48 -6.14
CA ASP A 302 -15.68 4.28 -4.94
C ASP A 302 -14.80 5.54 -4.86
N LEU A 303 -13.94 5.77 -5.83
CA LEU A 303 -13.19 7.03 -5.92
C LEU A 303 -14.16 8.24 -5.97
N PRO A 304 -13.85 9.36 -5.31
CA PRO A 304 -14.76 10.52 -5.26
C PRO A 304 -15.26 10.94 -6.66
N MET A 305 -14.36 11.08 -7.62
CA MET A 305 -14.72 11.43 -8.99
C MET A 305 -15.45 10.31 -9.74
N ALA A 306 -15.21 9.03 -9.43
CA ALA A 306 -15.95 7.91 -10.00
C ALA A 306 -17.41 7.95 -9.56
N ARG A 307 -17.66 8.15 -8.26
CA ARG A 307 -19.03 8.32 -7.72
C ARG A 307 -19.75 9.52 -8.32
N THR A 308 -19.05 10.63 -8.51
CA THR A 308 -19.64 11.81 -9.17
C THR A 308 -19.98 11.52 -10.63
N LEU A 309 -19.11 10.84 -11.37
CA LEU A 309 -19.38 10.41 -12.76
C LEU A 309 -20.57 9.45 -12.82
N ASP A 310 -20.72 8.54 -11.87
CA ASP A 310 -21.87 7.62 -11.80
C ASP A 310 -23.20 8.35 -11.53
N ARG A 311 -23.18 9.38 -10.68
CA ARG A 311 -24.36 10.25 -10.46
C ARG A 311 -24.74 10.98 -11.75
N ALA A 312 -23.74 11.54 -12.41
CA ALA A 312 -23.91 12.25 -13.69
C ALA A 312 -24.47 11.32 -14.77
N ALA A 313 -23.96 10.09 -14.90
CA ALA A 313 -24.44 9.08 -15.85
C ALA A 313 -25.88 8.60 -15.54
N ARG A 314 -26.31 8.69 -14.28
CA ARG A 314 -27.71 8.42 -13.88
C ARG A 314 -28.66 9.59 -14.05
N GLY A 315 -28.24 10.67 -14.72
CA GLY A 315 -29.08 11.81 -15.06
C GLY A 315 -29.11 12.92 -14.01
N GLN A 316 -28.22 12.93 -13.02
CA GLN A 316 -28.05 14.05 -12.10
C GLN A 316 -27.19 15.13 -12.79
N GLU A 317 -27.82 16.14 -13.37
CA GLU A 317 -27.13 17.16 -14.19
C GLU A 317 -26.15 18.03 -13.38
N ASP A 318 -26.42 18.29 -12.11
CA ASP A 318 -25.52 19.00 -11.19
C ASP A 318 -24.18 18.28 -11.01
N ALA A 319 -24.18 16.94 -11.06
CA ALA A 319 -22.96 16.13 -10.94
C ALA A 319 -21.96 16.36 -12.08
N TRP A 320 -22.41 16.77 -13.27
CA TRP A 320 -21.52 17.14 -14.37
C TRP A 320 -20.73 18.42 -14.06
N SER A 321 -21.39 19.40 -13.42
CA SER A 321 -20.73 20.63 -12.97
C SER A 321 -19.72 20.34 -11.86
N GLU A 322 -20.11 19.53 -10.88
CA GLU A 322 -19.21 19.08 -9.79
C GLU A 322 -17.98 18.35 -10.33
N LEU A 323 -18.17 17.39 -11.25
CA LEU A 323 -17.07 16.69 -11.91
C LEU A 323 -16.12 17.66 -12.61
N GLY A 324 -16.69 18.64 -13.32
CA GLY A 324 -15.91 19.66 -14.02
C GLY A 324 -15.10 20.56 -13.07
N VAL A 325 -15.63 20.87 -11.89
CA VAL A 325 -14.89 21.60 -10.85
C VAL A 325 -13.74 20.73 -10.32
N ALA A 326 -14.04 19.50 -9.90
CA ALA A 326 -13.05 18.60 -9.33
C ALA A 326 -11.88 18.29 -10.29
N VAL A 327 -12.16 18.11 -11.58
CA VAL A 327 -11.11 17.89 -12.61
C VAL A 327 -10.22 19.12 -12.77
N ARG A 328 -10.78 20.34 -12.76
CA ARG A 328 -9.98 21.58 -12.84
C ARG A 328 -9.14 21.79 -11.59
N GLU A 329 -9.72 21.58 -10.41
CA GLU A 329 -9.00 21.67 -9.13
C GLU A 329 -7.83 20.68 -9.08
N LEU A 330 -8.02 19.44 -9.52
CA LEU A 330 -6.94 18.45 -9.58
C LEU A 330 -5.84 18.91 -10.55
N ARG A 331 -6.18 19.45 -11.73
CA ARG A 331 -5.18 19.96 -12.67
C ARG A 331 -4.38 21.12 -12.08
N ASP A 332 -5.07 22.08 -11.48
CA ASP A 332 -4.43 23.27 -10.93
C ASP A 332 -3.56 22.89 -9.70
N ALA A 333 -4.01 21.91 -8.90
CA ALA A 333 -3.24 21.31 -7.82
C ALA A 333 -1.98 20.58 -8.33
N GLY A 334 -2.08 19.81 -9.42
CA GLY A 334 -0.91 19.15 -10.02
C GLY A 334 0.13 20.15 -10.52
N ARG A 335 -0.29 21.28 -11.10
CA ARG A 335 0.62 22.36 -11.51
C ARG A 335 1.27 23.05 -10.30
N ALA A 336 0.50 23.31 -9.24
CA ALA A 336 1.00 23.91 -8.02
C ALA A 336 2.01 22.98 -7.32
N ALA A 337 1.73 21.67 -7.26
CA ALA A 337 2.66 20.68 -6.70
C ALA A 337 3.96 20.61 -7.53
N ARG A 338 3.90 20.67 -8.87
CA ARG A 338 5.09 20.73 -9.72
C ARG A 338 5.95 21.95 -9.38
N SER A 339 5.35 23.13 -9.30
CA SER A 339 6.08 24.35 -8.95
C SER A 339 6.67 24.28 -7.54
N ALA A 340 5.97 23.66 -6.60
CA ALA A 340 6.48 23.42 -5.25
C ALA A 340 7.66 22.44 -5.24
N ALA A 341 7.62 21.38 -6.07
CA ALA A 341 8.74 20.46 -6.23
C ALA A 341 9.98 21.14 -6.81
N GLU A 342 9.81 22.00 -7.81
CA GLU A 342 10.90 22.84 -8.37
C GLU A 342 11.47 23.80 -7.32
N ALA A 343 10.67 24.23 -6.37
CA ALA A 343 11.10 25.04 -5.23
C ALA A 343 11.70 24.24 -4.06
N GLY A 344 11.75 22.91 -4.17
CA GLY A 344 12.36 22.01 -3.19
C GLY A 344 11.45 21.57 -2.05
N ASP A 345 10.12 21.71 -2.18
CA ASP A 345 9.18 21.15 -1.20
C ASP A 345 9.29 19.61 -1.20
N PRO A 346 9.65 18.96 -0.09
CA PRO A 346 9.97 17.53 -0.08
C PRO A 346 8.75 16.64 -0.39
N LEU A 347 7.54 17.01 0.04
CA LEU A 347 6.33 16.26 -0.28
C LEU A 347 5.98 16.38 -1.77
N ALA A 348 6.15 17.57 -2.34
CA ALA A 348 5.92 17.81 -3.76
C ALA A 348 6.96 17.08 -4.63
N VAL A 349 8.21 16.93 -4.16
CA VAL A 349 9.26 16.15 -4.84
C VAL A 349 8.85 14.67 -4.96
N GLU A 350 8.28 14.06 -3.90
CA GLU A 350 7.74 12.70 -3.98
C GLU A 350 6.58 12.57 -4.97
N LEU A 351 5.74 13.60 -5.10
CA LEU A 351 4.59 13.65 -6.01
C LEU A 351 4.94 14.00 -7.47
N ALA A 352 6.11 14.60 -7.71
CA ALA A 352 6.51 15.12 -9.02
C ALA A 352 6.35 14.12 -10.18
N PRO A 353 6.69 12.81 -10.04
CA PRO A 353 6.48 11.83 -11.11
C PRO A 353 5.03 11.67 -11.57
N TRP A 354 4.06 12.01 -10.73
CA TRP A 354 2.63 11.92 -11.05
C TRP A 354 2.03 13.22 -11.61
N CYS A 355 2.70 14.37 -11.47
CA CYS A 355 2.19 15.64 -11.95
C CYS A 355 1.94 15.65 -13.47
N ASP A 356 2.78 14.96 -14.25
CA ASP A 356 2.58 14.80 -15.70
C ASP A 356 1.34 13.94 -16.02
N ALA A 357 1.10 12.89 -15.23
CA ALA A 357 -0.07 12.06 -15.38
C ALA A 357 -1.34 12.86 -15.04
N ILE A 358 -1.33 13.67 -13.98
CA ILE A 358 -2.43 14.57 -13.62
C ILE A 358 -2.74 15.50 -14.78
N GLU A 359 -1.75 16.17 -15.38
CA GLU A 359 -1.94 17.10 -16.49
C GLU A 359 -2.56 16.40 -17.71
N ARG A 360 -2.05 15.22 -18.07
CA ARG A 360 -2.56 14.45 -19.22
C ARG A 360 -3.98 13.97 -19.01
N GLU A 361 -4.28 13.36 -17.86
CA GLU A 361 -5.61 12.83 -17.56
C GLU A 361 -6.65 13.94 -17.46
N THR A 362 -6.32 15.02 -16.75
CA THR A 362 -7.25 16.15 -16.62
C THR A 362 -7.46 16.89 -17.94
N THR A 363 -6.47 16.93 -18.84
CA THR A 363 -6.63 17.48 -20.18
C THR A 363 -7.64 16.68 -21.01
N ALA A 364 -7.57 15.34 -20.97
CA ALA A 364 -8.52 14.47 -21.65
C ALA A 364 -9.93 14.60 -21.06
N ALA A 365 -10.04 14.64 -19.73
CA ALA A 365 -11.32 14.82 -19.04
C ALA A 365 -11.98 16.17 -19.38
N ILE A 366 -11.20 17.26 -19.38
CA ILE A 366 -11.70 18.60 -19.75
C ILE A 366 -12.15 18.64 -21.21
N ALA A 367 -11.42 17.99 -22.13
CA ALA A 367 -11.84 17.90 -23.53
C ALA A 367 -13.18 17.18 -23.66
N ALA A 368 -13.39 16.06 -22.97
CA ALA A 368 -14.66 15.35 -22.96
C ALA A 368 -15.81 16.19 -22.39
N LEU A 369 -15.59 16.88 -21.26
CA LEU A 369 -16.59 17.75 -20.66
C LEU A 369 -16.98 18.92 -21.59
N ARG A 370 -16.03 19.47 -22.36
CA ARG A 370 -16.30 20.49 -23.38
C ARG A 370 -17.12 19.95 -24.55
N LEU A 371 -16.78 18.77 -25.07
CA LEU A 371 -17.57 18.09 -26.08
C LEU A 371 -19.02 17.92 -25.62
N ARG A 372 -19.21 17.39 -24.40
CA ARG A 372 -20.55 17.22 -23.84
C ARG A 372 -21.31 18.53 -23.74
N ALA A 373 -20.64 19.62 -23.32
CA ALA A 373 -21.28 20.95 -23.25
C ALA A 373 -21.74 21.42 -24.63
N VAL A 374 -20.98 21.18 -25.69
CA VAL A 374 -21.39 21.48 -27.10
C VAL A 374 -22.61 20.65 -27.48
N LEU A 375 -22.64 19.36 -27.20
CA LEU A 375 -23.77 18.46 -27.52
C LEU A 375 -25.06 18.79 -26.77
N ARG A 376 -24.98 19.55 -25.66
CA ARG A 376 -26.14 20.00 -24.87
C ARG A 376 -26.55 21.42 -25.10
N ALA A 377 -25.97 22.12 -26.10
CA ALA A 377 -26.38 23.44 -26.49
C ALA A 377 -27.73 23.40 -27.27
N ASP A 378 -28.51 24.48 -27.20
CA ASP A 378 -29.81 24.57 -27.86
C ASP A 378 -29.73 24.37 -29.39
N ALA A 379 -28.60 24.75 -30.00
CA ALA A 379 -28.27 24.49 -31.41
C ALA A 379 -26.83 23.97 -31.48
N VAL A 380 -26.65 22.75 -31.99
CA VAL A 380 -25.36 22.12 -32.15
C VAL A 380 -24.83 22.34 -33.56
N ASP A 381 -23.68 23.04 -33.68
CA ASP A 381 -22.94 23.10 -34.95
C ASP A 381 -22.14 21.81 -35.15
N ALA A 382 -22.44 21.09 -36.25
CA ALA A 382 -21.82 19.81 -36.55
C ALA A 382 -20.29 19.90 -36.72
N THR A 383 -19.77 20.99 -37.26
CA THR A 383 -18.31 21.20 -37.42
C THR A 383 -17.66 21.41 -36.07
N VAL A 384 -18.27 22.20 -35.19
CA VAL A 384 -17.78 22.43 -33.84
C VAL A 384 -17.82 21.13 -33.03
N ALA A 385 -18.91 20.36 -33.09
CA ALA A 385 -19.02 19.08 -32.41
C ALA A 385 -17.95 18.09 -32.88
N LEU A 386 -17.70 17.97 -34.18
CA LEU A 386 -16.64 17.14 -34.74
C LEU A 386 -15.24 17.56 -34.26
N GLN A 387 -14.95 18.89 -34.29
CA GLN A 387 -13.66 19.40 -33.79
C GLN A 387 -13.41 19.03 -32.32
N HIS A 388 -14.43 19.17 -31.47
CA HIS A 388 -14.34 18.78 -30.07
C HIS A 388 -14.23 17.25 -29.89
N ALA A 389 -14.94 16.46 -30.69
CA ALA A 389 -14.83 15.00 -30.65
C ALA A 389 -13.41 14.51 -31.02
N VAL A 390 -12.86 15.06 -32.13
CA VAL A 390 -11.47 14.77 -32.52
C VAL A 390 -10.48 15.22 -31.46
N GLY A 391 -10.64 16.44 -30.93
CA GLY A 391 -9.79 16.95 -29.84
C GLY A 391 -9.81 16.06 -28.59
N THR A 392 -10.99 15.56 -28.22
CA THR A 392 -11.17 14.62 -27.09
C THR A 392 -10.46 13.30 -27.36
N ALA A 393 -10.63 12.70 -28.52
CA ALA A 393 -9.96 11.46 -28.91
C ALA A 393 -8.42 11.59 -28.91
N TRP A 394 -7.91 12.73 -29.42
CA TRP A 394 -6.47 13.04 -29.41
C TRP A 394 -5.93 13.20 -27.99
N ALA A 395 -6.58 13.97 -27.13
CA ALA A 395 -6.18 14.17 -25.75
C ALA A 395 -6.17 12.86 -24.97
N TRP A 396 -7.22 12.04 -25.14
CA TRP A 396 -7.30 10.72 -24.55
C TRP A 396 -6.19 9.78 -25.05
N SER A 397 -5.95 9.73 -26.36
CA SER A 397 -4.85 8.96 -26.94
C SER A 397 -3.48 9.40 -26.41
N ALA A 398 -3.27 10.72 -26.24
CA ALA A 398 -2.04 11.24 -25.65
C ALA A 398 -1.87 10.82 -24.19
N ALA A 399 -2.92 10.86 -23.39
CA ALA A 399 -2.92 10.39 -22.03
C ALA A 399 -2.55 8.88 -21.92
N ARG A 400 -2.92 8.08 -22.94
CA ARG A 400 -2.60 6.62 -22.96
C ARG A 400 -1.17 6.29 -23.37
N ARG A 401 -0.50 7.13 -24.15
CA ARG A 401 0.86 6.88 -24.62
C ARG A 401 1.97 7.11 -23.58
N GLY A 402 1.72 7.84 -22.54
CA GLY A 402 2.72 8.19 -21.53
C GLY A 402 2.44 7.59 -20.15
N ALA A 403 2.00 6.33 -20.09
CA ALA A 403 1.27 5.79 -18.95
C ALA A 403 2.13 4.99 -17.98
N ASP A 404 3.25 5.50 -17.55
CA ASP A 404 4.09 4.94 -16.48
C ASP A 404 3.58 5.27 -15.06
N ARG A 405 2.69 6.26 -14.93
CA ARG A 405 2.04 6.66 -13.67
C ARG A 405 0.53 6.74 -13.87
N THR A 406 -0.23 6.32 -12.85
CA THR A 406 -1.69 6.29 -12.89
C THR A 406 -2.29 7.30 -11.91
N VAL A 407 -3.37 7.92 -12.34
CA VAL A 407 -4.18 8.88 -11.58
C VAL A 407 -5.65 8.61 -11.91
N LEU A 408 -6.55 8.87 -10.98
CA LEU A 408 -8.00 8.65 -11.15
C LEU A 408 -8.38 7.19 -11.39
N GLY A 409 -7.67 6.30 -10.70
CA GLY A 409 -7.85 4.86 -10.76
C GLY A 409 -6.94 4.15 -11.77
N PRO A 410 -6.78 2.85 -11.60
CA PRO A 410 -5.90 2.03 -12.44
C PRO A 410 -6.48 1.91 -13.85
N ARG A 411 -5.60 1.90 -14.84
CA ARG A 411 -5.99 1.67 -16.24
C ARG A 411 -6.23 0.21 -16.55
N SER A 412 -5.46 -0.64 -15.93
CA SER A 412 -5.66 -2.09 -15.88
C SER A 412 -5.05 -2.56 -14.57
N THR A 413 -5.79 -3.29 -13.78
CA THR A 413 -5.23 -3.96 -12.62
C THR A 413 -5.05 -5.43 -12.95
N VAL A 414 -3.79 -5.84 -13.11
CA VAL A 414 -3.42 -7.21 -12.85
C VAL A 414 -2.98 -7.23 -11.40
N HIS A 415 -3.87 -7.61 -10.51
CA HIS A 415 -3.46 -8.02 -9.18
C HIS A 415 -3.27 -9.53 -9.26
N PRO A 416 -2.03 -10.03 -9.36
CA PRO A 416 -1.82 -11.44 -9.08
C PRO A 416 -2.21 -11.65 -7.62
N ALA A 417 -3.41 -12.14 -7.41
CA ALA A 417 -3.87 -12.48 -6.08
C ALA A 417 -3.24 -13.82 -5.71
N ILE A 418 -2.51 -13.87 -4.60
CA ILE A 418 -2.28 -15.14 -3.95
C ILE A 418 -3.61 -15.51 -3.29
N VAL A 419 -4.27 -16.52 -3.84
CA VAL A 419 -5.51 -17.07 -3.31
C VAL A 419 -5.21 -18.35 -2.56
N GLN A 420 -6.01 -18.67 -1.56
CA GLN A 420 -5.91 -19.93 -0.86
C GLN A 420 -6.82 -20.96 -1.54
N LEU A 421 -6.23 -22.06 -2.00
CA LEU A 421 -6.97 -23.20 -2.55
C LEU A 421 -7.82 -23.88 -1.47
N ALA A 422 -8.73 -24.76 -1.90
CA ALA A 422 -9.63 -25.49 -0.99
C ALA A 422 -8.88 -26.37 0.03
N ASP A 423 -7.67 -26.81 -0.30
CA ASP A 423 -6.78 -27.58 0.58
C ASP A 423 -5.88 -26.70 1.49
N GLY A 424 -6.05 -25.38 1.43
CA GLY A 424 -5.31 -24.41 2.25
C GLY A 424 -3.99 -23.92 1.66
N ARG A 425 -3.55 -24.46 0.51
CA ARG A 425 -2.29 -24.04 -0.13
C ARG A 425 -2.46 -22.70 -0.85
N PRO A 426 -1.44 -21.83 -0.82
CA PRO A 426 -1.44 -20.61 -1.64
C PRO A 426 -1.24 -20.97 -3.11
N ALA A 427 -1.94 -20.25 -3.99
CA ALA A 427 -1.78 -20.34 -5.44
C ALA A 427 -1.89 -18.95 -6.05
N PHE A 428 -1.19 -18.72 -7.16
CA PHE A 428 -1.35 -17.49 -7.95
C PHE A 428 -2.62 -17.60 -8.80
N ASP A 429 -3.57 -16.70 -8.57
CA ASP A 429 -4.70 -16.47 -9.45
C ASP A 429 -4.47 -15.18 -10.24
N VAL A 430 -4.24 -15.32 -11.54
CA VAL A 430 -4.07 -14.20 -12.47
C VAL A 430 -5.40 -13.75 -13.09
N THR A 431 -6.50 -14.43 -12.82
CA THR A 431 -7.79 -14.22 -13.51
C THR A 431 -8.75 -13.35 -12.72
N THR A 432 -8.79 -13.45 -11.39
CA THR A 432 -9.72 -12.69 -10.53
C THR A 432 -9.33 -11.23 -10.32
N GLY A 433 -8.07 -10.88 -10.63
CA GLY A 433 -7.54 -9.52 -10.45
C GLY A 433 -7.52 -8.66 -11.72
N LEU A 434 -7.96 -9.15 -12.87
CA LEU A 434 -8.00 -8.40 -14.12
C LEU A 434 -9.24 -7.48 -14.13
N ARG A 435 -9.06 -6.20 -13.81
CA ARG A 435 -10.09 -5.18 -14.01
C ARG A 435 -9.66 -4.27 -15.15
N PHE A 436 -10.45 -4.27 -16.22
CA PHE A 436 -10.33 -3.32 -17.32
C PHE A 436 -11.34 -2.19 -17.11
N ASP A 437 -10.95 -0.95 -17.49
CA ASP A 437 -11.84 0.23 -17.48
C ASP A 437 -12.20 0.79 -16.08
N ALA A 438 -11.33 0.64 -15.11
CA ALA A 438 -11.54 1.23 -13.78
C ALA A 438 -11.18 2.73 -13.70
N ASN A 439 -10.43 3.27 -14.69
CA ASN A 439 -10.03 4.67 -14.71
C ASN A 439 -11.21 5.60 -15.02
N VAL A 440 -11.38 6.64 -14.21
CA VAL A 440 -12.49 7.62 -14.32
C VAL A 440 -12.47 8.34 -15.67
N VAL A 441 -11.30 8.71 -16.18
CA VAL A 441 -11.14 9.42 -17.45
C VAL A 441 -11.51 8.53 -18.64
N ASP A 442 -11.14 7.25 -18.62
CA ASP A 442 -11.55 6.30 -19.65
C ASP A 442 -13.06 6.16 -19.73
N ARG A 443 -13.71 6.02 -18.59
CA ARG A 443 -15.17 5.92 -18.50
C ARG A 443 -15.85 7.21 -18.99
N LEU A 444 -15.36 8.38 -18.55
CA LEU A 444 -15.87 9.68 -18.96
C LEU A 444 -15.74 9.89 -20.47
N VAL A 445 -14.54 9.71 -21.02
CA VAL A 445 -14.27 9.95 -22.45
C VAL A 445 -15.10 9.02 -23.33
N ARG A 446 -15.14 7.73 -23.02
CA ARG A 446 -15.94 6.75 -23.78
C ARG A 446 -17.43 7.09 -23.73
N GLY A 447 -17.96 7.46 -22.56
CA GLY A 447 -19.36 7.86 -22.43
C GLY A 447 -19.71 9.06 -23.30
N VAL A 448 -18.89 10.10 -23.25
CA VAL A 448 -19.14 11.33 -24.03
C VAL A 448 -18.95 11.13 -25.55
N LEU A 449 -17.97 10.31 -25.96
CA LEU A 449 -17.81 9.95 -27.38
C LEU A 449 -19.00 9.11 -27.89
N ALA A 450 -19.56 8.24 -27.04
CA ALA A 450 -20.77 7.50 -27.38
C ALA A 450 -21.99 8.43 -27.50
N GLU A 451 -22.12 9.48 -26.65
CA GLU A 451 -23.16 10.54 -26.82
C GLU A 451 -22.98 11.27 -28.15
N TYR A 452 -21.76 11.60 -28.54
CA TYR A 452 -21.45 12.22 -29.82
C TYR A 452 -21.87 11.34 -31.01
N GLU A 453 -21.52 10.06 -31.00
CA GLU A 453 -21.90 9.13 -32.06
C GLU A 453 -23.44 8.98 -32.17
N ALA A 454 -24.12 8.87 -31.03
CA ALA A 454 -25.59 8.81 -31.03
C ALA A 454 -26.23 10.06 -31.59
N TRP A 455 -25.72 11.27 -31.24
CA TRP A 455 -26.16 12.53 -31.81
C TRP A 455 -25.90 12.58 -33.31
N ARG A 456 -24.69 12.22 -33.79
CA ARG A 456 -24.32 12.21 -35.20
C ARG A 456 -25.26 11.33 -36.05
N ILE A 457 -25.56 10.12 -35.57
CA ILE A 457 -26.46 9.19 -36.25
C ILE A 457 -27.88 9.79 -36.35
N ALA A 458 -28.34 10.46 -35.31
CA ALA A 458 -29.66 11.10 -35.32
C ALA A 458 -29.73 12.27 -36.34
N GLU A 459 -28.68 13.07 -36.44
CA GLU A 459 -28.59 14.17 -37.45
C GLU A 459 -28.54 13.61 -38.89
N ASP A 460 -27.70 12.58 -39.15
CA ASP A 460 -27.59 11.92 -40.46
C ASP A 460 -28.90 11.25 -40.89
N GLY A 461 -29.72 10.78 -39.94
CA GLY A 461 -31.04 10.19 -40.20
C GLY A 461 -32.19 11.19 -40.37
N ALA A 462 -31.96 12.47 -39.99
CA ALA A 462 -32.94 13.56 -40.13
C ALA A 462 -32.72 14.41 -41.39
N ALA A 463 -31.58 14.24 -42.09
CA ALA A 463 -31.21 14.87 -43.35
C ALA A 463 -31.62 13.99 -44.55
#